data_526df2c1494c4623d9bbed4a89ebe169
#
_entry.id   526df2c1494c4623d9bbed4a89ebe169
#
_cell.length_a   1.000
_cell.length_b   1.000
_cell.length_c   1.000
_cell.angle_alpha   90.00
_cell.angle_beta   90.00
_cell.angle_gamma   90.00
#
_symmetry.space_group_name_H-M   'P 1'
#
loop_
_entity.id
_entity.type
_entity.pdbx_description
1 polymer ?
#
loop_
_entity_poly.entity_id
_entity_poly.type
_entity_poly.pdbx_seq_one_letter_code
_entity_poly.pdbx_strand_id
1 'polypeptide(L)'
;MTDSSPPAEADQPAVPPAAEAEKSSVLWREVKGLFWVLLAVLAFHSLIAKPFYIPSESMMPGLLTGDRLVVTKYPYGWSWVSPSFHVIPPMKGRLLGRLPKRGDIVIVTPPGTTIDYIKRVIGLPGDTIRMVDGNLIINGQPVKRQALAPRIIPIDANSPCGSGKDPALLDYRVQGPGGKLVCRVPIVRETLPSGKSYETVDLGQTVEDNFGPVTIPAGHVWLMGDNRDDSADSRIEVWRGGLGGPVPWENIGGRAEFITFSLDGSTDWWNPATWFSAFRPGRAGMSLRNG
;
A
#
# COMPACT_ATOMS: atom_id res chain seq x y z
N MET A 1 -6.07 -5.50 99.99
CA MET A 1 -5.70 -4.66 98.84
C MET A 1 -5.03 -5.56 97.85
N THR A 2 -5.74 -6.06 96.87
CA THR A 2 -5.24 -6.94 95.78
C THR A 2 -5.21 -6.10 94.55
N ASP A 3 -3.99 -5.85 94.16
CA ASP A 3 -3.65 -5.14 92.91
C ASP A 3 -3.80 -6.17 91.74
N SER A 4 -4.72 -5.93 90.86
CA SER A 4 -4.93 -6.73 89.62
C SER A 4 -4.67 -5.84 88.41
N SER A 5 -3.44 -5.81 87.98
CA SER A 5 -3.08 -5.25 86.66
C SER A 5 -3.56 -6.21 85.54
N PRO A 6 -4.15 -5.69 84.45
CA PRO A 6 -4.52 -6.54 83.31
C PRO A 6 -3.27 -6.97 82.51
N PRO A 7 -3.29 -8.14 81.89
CA PRO A 7 -2.18 -8.64 81.09
C PRO A 7 -2.01 -7.78 79.85
N ALA A 8 -0.75 -7.49 79.50
CA ALA A 8 -0.35 -6.79 78.27
C ALA A 8 -0.83 -7.52 77.02
N GLU A 9 -1.54 -6.82 76.18
CA GLU A 9 -1.97 -7.28 74.85
C GLU A 9 -0.72 -7.50 73.98
N ALA A 10 -0.52 -8.77 73.61
CA ALA A 10 0.60 -9.17 72.77
C ALA A 10 0.44 -8.55 71.39
N ASP A 11 1.38 -7.73 71.00
CA ASP A 11 1.53 -7.15 69.67
C ASP A 11 1.62 -8.28 68.63
N GLN A 12 0.54 -8.50 67.85
CA GLN A 12 0.55 -9.45 66.73
C GLN A 12 1.34 -8.82 65.56
N PRO A 13 2.38 -9.50 65.10
CA PRO A 13 3.13 -8.96 63.94
C PRO A 13 2.19 -8.84 62.73
N ALA A 14 2.14 -7.66 62.14
CA ALA A 14 1.39 -7.38 60.94
C ALA A 14 1.84 -8.33 59.82
N VAL A 15 0.92 -9.18 59.37
CA VAL A 15 1.12 -10.07 58.21
C VAL A 15 1.26 -9.15 56.98
N PRO A 16 2.37 -9.12 56.27
CA PRO A 16 2.52 -8.31 55.07
C PRO A 16 1.56 -8.80 53.97
N PRO A 17 1.07 -7.92 53.10
CA PRO A 17 0.04 -8.25 52.15
C PRO A 17 0.59 -9.13 51.01
N ALA A 18 0.61 -10.46 51.23
CA ALA A 18 1.01 -11.46 50.24
C ALA A 18 0.14 -11.36 48.97
N ALA A 19 -1.11 -10.94 49.09
CA ALA A 19 -2.03 -10.78 47.99
C ALA A 19 -1.68 -9.62 47.00
N GLU A 20 -1.04 -8.55 47.48
CA GLU A 20 -0.61 -7.44 46.60
C GLU A 20 0.68 -7.77 45.83
N ALA A 21 1.61 -8.47 46.44
CA ALA A 21 2.83 -8.94 45.77
C ALA A 21 2.51 -9.99 44.68
N GLU A 22 1.55 -10.88 44.91
CA GLU A 22 1.11 -11.87 43.95
C GLU A 22 0.38 -11.23 42.74
N LYS A 23 -0.50 -10.26 42.99
CA LYS A 23 -1.15 -9.49 41.91
C LYS A 23 -0.15 -8.71 41.08
N SER A 24 0.87 -8.08 41.68
CA SER A 24 1.89 -7.33 40.97
C SER A 24 2.76 -8.25 40.10
N SER A 25 3.08 -9.46 40.55
CA SER A 25 3.87 -10.44 39.80
C SER A 25 3.10 -11.00 38.60
N VAL A 26 1.78 -11.22 38.74
CA VAL A 26 0.90 -11.62 37.63
C VAL A 26 0.79 -10.51 36.60
N LEU A 27 0.56 -9.26 37.02
CA LEU A 27 0.48 -8.10 36.13
C LEU A 27 1.79 -7.92 35.34
N TRP A 28 2.94 -8.02 35.98
CA TRP A 28 4.23 -7.93 35.31
C TRP A 28 4.46 -9.05 34.28
N ARG A 29 3.98 -10.26 34.53
CA ARG A 29 4.06 -11.37 33.58
C ARG A 29 3.20 -11.08 32.36
N GLU A 30 1.96 -10.59 32.55
CA GLU A 30 1.06 -10.22 31.45
C GLU A 30 1.61 -9.04 30.64
N VAL A 31 2.16 -8.01 31.28
CA VAL A 31 2.78 -6.87 30.61
C VAL A 31 3.99 -7.31 29.78
N LYS A 32 4.85 -8.19 30.32
CA LYS A 32 5.96 -8.77 29.56
C LYS A 32 5.48 -9.61 28.39
N GLY A 33 4.44 -10.42 28.58
CA GLY A 33 3.81 -11.19 27.52
C GLY A 33 3.33 -10.31 26.37
N LEU A 34 2.56 -9.28 26.71
CA LEU A 34 2.07 -8.29 25.72
C LEU A 34 3.22 -7.58 25.00
N PHE A 35 4.27 -7.16 25.72
CA PHE A 35 5.45 -6.53 25.13
C PHE A 35 6.11 -7.42 24.07
N TRP A 36 6.31 -8.72 24.36
CA TRP A 36 6.91 -9.64 23.40
C TRP A 36 6.02 -9.90 22.19
N VAL A 37 4.69 -9.97 22.37
CA VAL A 37 3.75 -10.09 21.26
C VAL A 37 3.81 -8.85 20.37
N LEU A 38 3.76 -7.65 20.95
CA LEU A 38 3.87 -6.40 20.18
C LEU A 38 5.21 -6.30 19.45
N LEU A 39 6.30 -6.68 20.11
CA LEU A 39 7.62 -6.70 19.47
C LEU A 39 7.69 -7.70 18.31
N ALA A 40 7.11 -8.88 18.46
CA ALA A 40 7.05 -9.90 17.41
C ALA A 40 6.22 -9.41 16.21
N VAL A 41 5.06 -8.79 16.46
CA VAL A 41 4.23 -8.18 15.40
C VAL A 41 4.97 -7.06 14.71
N LEU A 42 5.62 -6.17 15.44
CA LEU A 42 6.41 -5.09 14.86
C LEU A 42 7.58 -5.62 14.02
N ALA A 43 8.29 -6.63 14.52
CA ALA A 43 9.37 -7.29 13.78
C ALA A 43 8.83 -7.94 12.50
N PHE A 44 7.71 -8.65 12.57
CA PHE A 44 7.08 -9.27 11.39
C PHE A 44 6.71 -8.20 10.35
N HIS A 45 6.04 -7.11 10.75
CA HIS A 45 5.65 -6.02 9.86
C HIS A 45 6.86 -5.27 9.28
N SER A 46 7.95 -5.18 10.01
CA SER A 46 9.16 -4.49 9.57
C SER A 46 10.03 -5.33 8.65
N LEU A 47 10.07 -6.65 8.84
CA LEU A 47 11.03 -7.52 8.17
C LEU A 47 10.41 -8.46 7.13
N ILE A 48 9.18 -8.91 7.33
CA ILE A 48 8.58 -9.96 6.50
C ILE A 48 7.48 -9.40 5.61
N ALA A 49 6.35 -9.00 6.19
CA ALA A 49 5.20 -8.55 5.42
C ALA A 49 4.34 -7.56 6.22
N LYS A 50 3.74 -6.62 5.52
CA LYS A 50 2.85 -5.61 6.11
C LYS A 50 1.55 -5.55 5.30
N PRO A 51 0.38 -5.46 5.96
CA PRO A 51 -0.87 -5.15 5.28
C PRO A 51 -0.87 -3.68 4.83
N PHE A 52 -1.39 -3.44 3.62
CA PHE A 52 -1.58 -2.11 3.06
C PHE A 52 -3.04 -1.91 2.64
N TYR A 53 -3.49 -0.69 2.73
CA TYR A 53 -4.78 -0.22 2.24
C TYR A 53 -4.58 0.62 0.98
N ILE A 54 -5.47 0.48 -0.01
CA ILE A 54 -5.47 1.27 -1.22
C ILE A 54 -6.41 2.47 -1.07
N PRO A 55 -5.88 3.70 -0.96
CA PRO A 55 -6.68 4.90 -0.72
C PRO A 55 -7.07 5.65 -1.99
N SER A 56 -6.58 5.26 -3.18
CA SER A 56 -6.72 6.03 -4.43
C SER A 56 -6.93 5.17 -5.65
N GLU A 57 -7.37 5.80 -6.73
CA GLU A 57 -7.71 5.16 -8.01
C GLU A 57 -6.48 5.02 -8.95
N SER A 58 -5.27 5.45 -8.51
CA SER A 58 -4.06 5.52 -9.36
C SER A 58 -3.56 4.17 -9.91
N MET A 59 -4.03 3.05 -9.38
CA MET A 59 -3.67 1.70 -9.82
C MET A 59 -4.87 0.93 -10.41
N MET A 60 -5.96 1.65 -10.77
CA MET A 60 -7.05 1.05 -11.55
C MET A 60 -6.53 0.57 -12.91
N PRO A 61 -7.08 -0.48 -13.47
CA PRO A 61 -8.24 -1.25 -12.99
C PRO A 61 -7.83 -2.44 -12.09
N GLY A 62 -6.55 -2.68 -11.90
CA GLY A 62 -6.02 -3.82 -11.13
C GLY A 62 -6.32 -3.71 -9.65
N LEU A 63 -6.09 -2.54 -9.06
CA LEU A 63 -6.38 -2.23 -7.67
C LEU A 63 -7.48 -1.16 -7.59
N LEU A 64 -8.40 -1.36 -6.66
CA LEU A 64 -9.49 -0.41 -6.38
C LEU A 64 -9.32 0.18 -4.98
N THR A 65 -9.79 1.40 -4.80
CA THR A 65 -9.87 2.00 -3.47
C THR A 65 -10.70 1.12 -2.54
N GLY A 66 -10.19 0.83 -1.35
CA GLY A 66 -10.82 -0.13 -0.43
C GLY A 66 -10.18 -1.51 -0.43
N ASP A 67 -9.30 -1.84 -1.40
CA ASP A 67 -8.53 -3.08 -1.37
C ASP A 67 -7.55 -3.10 -0.19
N ARG A 68 -7.44 -4.26 0.42
CA ARG A 68 -6.41 -4.57 1.42
C ARG A 68 -5.49 -5.63 0.82
N LEU A 69 -4.20 -5.41 0.88
CA LEU A 69 -3.22 -6.28 0.25
C LEU A 69 -2.03 -6.57 1.18
N VAL A 70 -1.33 -7.64 0.89
CA VAL A 70 -0.08 -7.99 1.57
C VAL A 70 1.09 -7.53 0.74
N VAL A 71 2.01 -6.84 1.40
CA VAL A 71 3.28 -6.40 0.82
C VAL A 71 4.42 -7.10 1.54
N THR A 72 5.26 -7.83 0.80
CA THR A 72 6.45 -8.50 1.32
C THR A 72 7.70 -7.67 1.10
N LYS A 73 8.63 -7.70 2.03
CA LYS A 73 9.85 -6.88 2.03
C LYS A 73 11.07 -7.64 1.53
N TYR A 74 11.18 -8.90 1.89
CA TYR A 74 12.31 -9.77 1.57
C TYR A 74 12.65 -9.93 0.08
N PRO A 75 11.71 -9.75 -0.91
CA PRO A 75 12.09 -9.90 -2.31
C PRO A 75 13.16 -8.91 -2.77
N TYR A 76 13.17 -7.72 -2.17
CA TYR A 76 14.10 -6.65 -2.53
C TYR A 76 15.16 -6.37 -1.45
N GLY A 77 15.09 -7.08 -0.31
CA GLY A 77 15.90 -6.79 0.88
C GLY A 77 15.39 -5.57 1.65
N TRP A 78 16.14 -5.15 2.66
CA TRP A 78 15.72 -4.13 3.63
C TRP A 78 16.48 -2.83 3.45
N SER A 79 15.77 -1.72 3.53
CA SER A 79 16.29 -0.36 3.47
C SER A 79 15.74 0.49 4.62
N TRP A 80 16.01 1.77 4.62
CA TRP A 80 15.53 2.71 5.63
C TRP A 80 13.98 2.79 5.70
N VAL A 81 13.24 2.51 4.61
CA VAL A 81 11.77 2.45 4.57
C VAL A 81 11.20 1.12 5.07
N SER A 82 12.03 0.12 5.37
CA SER A 82 11.55 -1.20 5.78
C SER A 82 10.95 -1.23 7.18
N PRO A 83 11.50 -0.56 8.21
CA PRO A 83 10.88 -0.51 9.52
C PRO A 83 9.50 0.16 9.46
N SER A 84 8.59 -0.32 10.32
CA SER A 84 7.30 0.34 10.50
C SER A 84 7.51 1.76 11.03
N PHE A 85 6.61 2.67 10.66
CA PHE A 85 6.62 4.09 11.08
C PHE A 85 7.79 4.95 10.57
N HIS A 86 8.59 4.48 9.60
CA HIS A 86 9.71 5.24 9.00
C HIS A 86 10.63 5.91 10.04
N VAL A 87 10.98 5.16 11.08
CA VAL A 87 11.80 5.66 12.20
C VAL A 87 13.28 5.83 11.86
N ILE A 88 13.74 5.30 10.72
CA ILE A 88 15.11 5.43 10.24
C ILE A 88 15.18 6.58 9.23
N PRO A 89 16.16 7.48 9.33
CA PRO A 89 16.35 8.53 8.34
C PRO A 89 16.73 7.94 6.97
N PRO A 90 16.48 8.67 5.87
CA PRO A 90 16.88 8.23 4.54
C PRO A 90 18.37 7.89 4.46
N MET A 91 18.67 6.67 4.01
CA MET A 91 20.03 6.13 3.88
C MET A 91 20.19 5.45 2.53
N LYS A 92 21.41 5.49 1.98
CA LYS A 92 21.76 4.74 0.77
C LYS A 92 22.01 3.27 1.08
N GLY A 93 21.65 2.42 0.11
CA GLY A 93 21.90 0.98 0.15
C GLY A 93 20.77 0.18 0.77
N ARG A 94 20.85 -1.13 0.57
CA ARG A 94 19.89 -2.13 1.06
C ARG A 94 20.63 -3.35 1.58
N LEU A 95 20.19 -3.88 2.71
CA LEU A 95 20.66 -5.17 3.21
C LEU A 95 20.07 -6.28 2.32
N LEU A 96 20.91 -7.21 1.82
CA LEU A 96 20.54 -8.28 0.90
C LEU A 96 19.74 -7.77 -0.32
N GLY A 97 20.12 -6.61 -0.84
CA GLY A 97 19.41 -5.88 -1.88
C GLY A 97 19.30 -6.65 -3.19
N ARG A 98 18.12 -6.63 -3.79
CA ARG A 98 17.83 -7.08 -5.15
C ARG A 98 16.95 -6.07 -5.84
N LEU A 99 17.26 -5.72 -7.08
CA LEU A 99 16.41 -4.84 -7.87
C LEU A 99 15.03 -5.48 -8.11
N PRO A 100 13.97 -4.68 -8.13
CA PRO A 100 12.65 -5.17 -8.54
C PRO A 100 12.69 -5.60 -10.01
N LYS A 101 11.74 -6.43 -10.40
CA LYS A 101 11.54 -6.79 -11.79
C LYS A 101 10.62 -5.78 -12.46
N ARG A 102 10.85 -5.53 -13.75
CA ARG A 102 9.92 -4.73 -14.56
C ARG A 102 8.51 -5.36 -14.54
N GLY A 103 7.50 -4.53 -14.26
CA GLY A 103 6.13 -4.95 -14.09
C GLY A 103 5.74 -5.34 -12.64
N ASP A 104 6.67 -5.36 -11.67
CA ASP A 104 6.30 -5.57 -10.27
C ASP A 104 5.49 -4.37 -9.75
N ILE A 105 4.47 -4.64 -8.94
CA ILE A 105 3.74 -3.61 -8.18
C ILE A 105 4.44 -3.45 -6.84
N VAL A 106 4.84 -2.23 -6.52
CA VAL A 106 5.67 -1.92 -5.36
C VAL A 106 5.08 -0.81 -4.51
N ILE A 107 5.34 -0.88 -3.21
CA ILE A 107 5.17 0.26 -2.32
C ILE A 107 6.44 1.09 -2.39
N VAL A 108 6.27 2.40 -2.51
CA VAL A 108 7.39 3.36 -2.58
C VAL A 108 7.09 4.55 -1.68
N THR A 109 8.09 5.01 -0.95
CA THR A 109 8.02 6.25 -0.18
C THR A 109 8.71 7.35 -0.99
N PRO A 110 7.97 8.35 -1.52
CA PRO A 110 8.56 9.42 -2.31
C PRO A 110 9.65 10.18 -1.53
N PRO A 111 10.69 10.70 -2.21
CA PRO A 111 11.71 11.50 -1.55
C PRO A 111 11.11 12.67 -0.77
N GLY A 112 11.57 12.89 0.47
CA GLY A 112 11.11 13.99 1.31
C GLY A 112 9.76 13.79 1.99
N THR A 113 9.15 12.60 1.88
CA THR A 113 7.86 12.29 2.52
C THR A 113 7.96 11.05 3.40
N THR A 114 6.91 10.82 4.19
CA THR A 114 6.68 9.58 4.98
C THR A 114 5.43 8.84 4.50
N ILE A 115 4.82 9.29 3.39
CA ILE A 115 3.59 8.72 2.84
C ILE A 115 3.97 7.66 1.81
N ASP A 116 3.42 6.47 1.95
CA ASP A 116 3.66 5.38 1.01
C ASP A 116 2.71 5.48 -0.20
N TYR A 117 3.28 5.37 -1.40
CA TYR A 117 2.55 5.22 -2.66
C TYR A 117 2.63 3.78 -3.16
N ILE A 118 1.68 3.39 -4.00
CA ILE A 118 1.73 2.13 -4.73
C ILE A 118 1.82 2.42 -6.23
N LYS A 119 2.80 1.82 -6.90
CA LYS A 119 3.08 2.03 -8.32
C LYS A 119 3.64 0.76 -8.97
N ARG A 120 3.64 0.74 -10.29
CA ARG A 120 4.27 -0.33 -11.09
C ARG A 120 5.66 0.07 -11.53
N VAL A 121 6.60 -0.88 -11.46
CA VAL A 121 7.97 -0.71 -11.97
C VAL A 121 7.94 -0.80 -13.49
N ILE A 122 8.27 0.30 -14.15
CA ILE A 122 8.30 0.38 -15.62
C ILE A 122 9.73 0.37 -16.14
N GLY A 123 10.64 1.10 -15.51
CA GLY A 123 12.02 1.21 -15.92
C GLY A 123 13.00 0.80 -14.82
N LEU A 124 14.14 0.25 -15.25
CA LEU A 124 15.23 -0.22 -14.40
C LEU A 124 16.50 0.61 -14.67
N PRO A 125 17.53 0.56 -13.80
CA PRO A 125 18.78 1.28 -14.02
C PRO A 125 19.35 1.04 -15.42
N GLY A 126 19.72 2.12 -16.13
CA GLY A 126 20.24 2.09 -17.49
C GLY A 126 19.20 2.12 -18.60
N ASP A 127 17.92 1.92 -18.28
CA ASP A 127 16.86 2.06 -19.29
C ASP A 127 16.67 3.53 -19.69
N THR A 128 16.27 3.73 -20.95
CA THR A 128 15.76 5.01 -21.43
C THR A 128 14.25 4.92 -21.59
N ILE A 129 13.52 5.80 -20.92
CA ILE A 129 12.05 5.85 -20.95
C ILE A 129 11.60 7.10 -21.67
N ARG A 130 10.66 6.95 -22.56
CA ARG A 130 9.98 8.03 -23.29
C ARG A 130 8.51 7.69 -23.46
N MET A 131 7.66 8.70 -23.51
CA MET A 131 6.27 8.56 -23.90
C MET A 131 5.94 9.52 -25.03
N VAL A 132 5.20 9.07 -26.02
CA VAL A 132 4.78 9.86 -27.18
C VAL A 132 3.32 9.52 -27.45
N ASP A 133 2.45 10.52 -27.35
CA ASP A 133 1.00 10.37 -27.52
C ASP A 133 0.43 9.17 -26.73
N GLY A 134 0.80 9.08 -25.45
CA GLY A 134 0.39 8.00 -24.55
C GLY A 134 1.09 6.64 -24.81
N ASN A 135 1.95 6.53 -25.83
CA ASN A 135 2.67 5.29 -26.15
C ASN A 135 4.01 5.23 -25.40
N LEU A 136 4.13 4.29 -24.50
CA LEU A 136 5.34 4.05 -23.73
C LEU A 136 6.42 3.41 -24.60
N ILE A 137 7.63 3.97 -24.59
CA ILE A 137 8.80 3.51 -25.33
C ILE A 137 9.94 3.26 -24.33
N ILE A 138 10.44 2.03 -24.33
CA ILE A 138 11.54 1.60 -23.46
C ILE A 138 12.73 1.18 -24.31
N ASN A 139 13.88 1.82 -24.13
CA ASN A 139 15.10 1.54 -24.90
C ASN A 139 14.89 1.62 -26.43
N GLY A 140 14.10 2.61 -26.86
CA GLY A 140 13.75 2.80 -28.27
C GLY A 140 12.69 1.83 -28.82
N GLN A 141 12.21 0.87 -28.03
CA GLN A 141 11.19 -0.10 -28.43
C GLN A 141 9.82 0.29 -27.85
N PRO A 142 8.78 0.45 -28.69
CA PRO A 142 7.43 0.72 -28.19
C PRO A 142 6.88 -0.49 -27.43
N VAL A 143 6.24 -0.23 -26.30
CA VAL A 143 5.47 -1.24 -25.54
C VAL A 143 4.23 -1.59 -26.37
N LYS A 144 3.96 -2.88 -26.54
CA LYS A 144 2.75 -3.33 -27.24
C LYS A 144 1.52 -2.90 -26.49
N ARG A 145 0.59 -2.24 -27.17
CA ARG A 145 -0.71 -1.80 -26.63
C ARG A 145 -1.85 -2.48 -27.38
N GLN A 146 -2.85 -2.90 -26.64
CA GLN A 146 -4.07 -3.48 -27.18
C GLN A 146 -5.28 -2.90 -26.44
N ALA A 147 -6.13 -2.18 -27.15
CA ALA A 147 -7.40 -1.75 -26.60
C ALA A 147 -8.28 -2.97 -26.30
N LEU A 148 -8.87 -3.00 -25.12
CA LEU A 148 -9.81 -4.02 -24.67
C LEU A 148 -11.21 -3.44 -24.55
N ALA A 149 -12.19 -4.30 -24.32
CA ALA A 149 -13.52 -3.85 -23.95
C ALA A 149 -13.46 -3.04 -22.66
N PRO A 150 -14.18 -1.90 -22.58
CA PRO A 150 -14.22 -1.09 -21.37
C PRO A 150 -14.65 -1.93 -20.16
N ARG A 151 -14.02 -1.68 -19.01
CA ARG A 151 -14.37 -2.35 -17.75
C ARG A 151 -15.45 -1.59 -17.03
N ILE A 152 -16.43 -2.32 -16.53
CA ILE A 152 -17.47 -1.78 -15.66
C ILE A 152 -17.05 -2.04 -14.23
N ILE A 153 -16.90 -0.96 -13.47
CA ILE A 153 -16.54 -0.97 -12.05
C ILE A 153 -17.75 -0.43 -11.28
N PRO A 154 -18.27 -1.16 -10.27
CA PRO A 154 -19.33 -0.65 -9.41
C PRO A 154 -18.90 0.65 -8.73
N ILE A 155 -19.81 1.63 -8.68
CA ILE A 155 -19.63 2.84 -7.90
C ILE A 155 -20.10 2.55 -6.48
N ASP A 156 -19.25 2.82 -5.51
CA ASP A 156 -19.52 2.68 -4.09
C ASP A 156 -18.82 3.79 -3.28
N ALA A 157 -18.94 3.77 -1.96
CA ALA A 157 -18.40 4.84 -1.11
C ALA A 157 -16.86 4.94 -1.16
N ASN A 158 -16.16 3.81 -1.38
CA ASN A 158 -14.71 3.79 -1.53
C ASN A 158 -14.24 4.08 -2.97
N SER A 159 -15.05 3.73 -3.98
CA SER A 159 -14.74 3.93 -5.41
C SER A 159 -15.84 4.74 -6.08
N PRO A 160 -15.85 6.06 -5.90
CA PRO A 160 -16.91 6.93 -6.40
C PRO A 160 -16.85 7.18 -7.91
N CYS A 161 -15.84 6.68 -8.63
CA CYS A 161 -15.59 7.00 -10.04
C CYS A 161 -15.40 8.50 -10.25
N GLY A 162 -14.33 9.03 -9.71
CA GLY A 162 -14.06 10.46 -9.66
C GLY A 162 -14.79 11.16 -8.52
N SER A 163 -14.27 12.30 -8.13
CA SER A 163 -14.81 13.14 -7.07
C SER A 163 -14.54 14.61 -7.36
N GLY A 164 -15.05 15.53 -6.54
CA GLY A 164 -14.72 16.95 -6.66
C GLY A 164 -13.23 17.27 -6.44
N LYS A 165 -12.47 16.38 -5.78
CA LYS A 165 -11.01 16.48 -5.60
C LYS A 165 -10.24 15.83 -6.74
N ASP A 166 -10.86 14.88 -7.42
CA ASP A 166 -10.31 14.11 -8.52
C ASP A 166 -11.39 13.90 -9.59
N PRO A 167 -11.54 14.86 -10.52
CA PRO A 167 -12.62 14.86 -11.49
C PRO A 167 -12.38 13.96 -12.71
N ALA A 168 -11.17 13.39 -12.89
CA ALA A 168 -10.78 12.71 -14.13
C ALA A 168 -11.74 11.59 -14.57
N LEU A 169 -12.37 10.90 -13.62
CA LEU A 169 -13.29 9.79 -13.89
C LEU A 169 -14.78 10.19 -13.94
N LEU A 170 -15.14 11.45 -13.70
CA LEU A 170 -16.55 11.86 -13.62
C LEU A 170 -17.31 11.59 -14.93
N ASP A 171 -16.68 11.82 -16.08
CA ASP A 171 -17.28 11.63 -17.40
C ASP A 171 -17.49 10.14 -17.76
N TYR A 172 -16.90 9.24 -16.98
CA TYR A 172 -17.01 7.79 -17.17
C TYR A 172 -18.11 7.14 -16.33
N ARG A 173 -18.90 7.95 -15.61
CA ARG A 173 -20.11 7.51 -14.92
C ARG A 173 -21.23 7.27 -15.93
N VAL A 174 -21.70 6.06 -16.01
CA VAL A 174 -22.81 5.68 -16.93
C VAL A 174 -23.88 4.91 -16.19
N GLN A 175 -25.09 4.88 -16.74
CA GLN A 175 -26.13 3.99 -16.24
C GLN A 175 -25.81 2.54 -16.62
N GLY A 176 -25.66 1.71 -15.62
CA GLY A 176 -25.48 0.26 -15.77
C GLY A 176 -26.77 -0.54 -15.68
N PRO A 177 -26.68 -1.86 -15.63
CA PRO A 177 -27.85 -2.73 -15.47
C PRO A 177 -28.67 -2.37 -14.23
N GLY A 178 -29.98 -2.33 -14.37
CA GLY A 178 -30.90 -1.99 -13.27
C GLY A 178 -30.91 -0.51 -12.89
N GLY A 179 -30.41 0.40 -13.75
CA GLY A 179 -30.43 1.84 -13.53
C GLY A 179 -29.42 2.36 -12.49
N LYS A 180 -28.54 1.51 -11.96
CA LYS A 180 -27.47 1.92 -11.02
C LYS A 180 -26.33 2.58 -11.80
N LEU A 181 -25.76 3.64 -11.25
CA LEU A 181 -24.54 4.24 -11.80
C LEU A 181 -23.35 3.30 -11.64
N VAL A 182 -22.56 3.19 -12.70
CA VAL A 182 -21.32 2.42 -12.75
C VAL A 182 -20.24 3.25 -13.44
N CYS A 183 -18.98 2.94 -13.14
CA CYS A 183 -17.82 3.52 -13.79
C CYS A 183 -17.43 2.67 -14.99
N ARG A 184 -17.52 3.19 -16.22
CA ARG A 184 -17.15 2.48 -17.44
C ARG A 184 -15.86 3.04 -18.00
N VAL A 185 -14.73 2.46 -17.59
CA VAL A 185 -13.40 2.96 -17.95
C VAL A 185 -12.82 2.26 -19.18
N PRO A 186 -12.15 2.98 -20.08
CA PRO A 186 -11.41 2.39 -21.19
C PRO A 186 -10.22 1.60 -20.67
N ILE A 187 -9.97 0.44 -21.23
CA ILE A 187 -8.88 -0.45 -20.83
C ILE A 187 -7.93 -0.66 -21.99
N VAL A 188 -6.65 -0.50 -21.70
CA VAL A 188 -5.55 -0.84 -22.60
C VAL A 188 -4.69 -1.90 -21.95
N ARG A 189 -4.45 -3.01 -22.62
CA ARG A 189 -3.44 -4.00 -22.20
C ARG A 189 -2.09 -3.58 -22.74
N GLU A 190 -1.13 -3.44 -21.85
CA GLU A 190 0.27 -3.23 -22.19
C GLU A 190 1.07 -4.51 -21.99
N THR A 191 1.97 -4.80 -22.92
CA THR A 191 2.91 -5.93 -22.83
C THR A 191 4.33 -5.41 -22.86
N LEU A 192 5.01 -5.51 -21.72
CA LEU A 192 6.41 -5.09 -21.56
C LEU A 192 7.37 -5.95 -22.38
N PRO A 193 8.59 -5.48 -22.66
CA PRO A 193 9.61 -6.28 -23.36
C PRO A 193 9.93 -7.62 -22.67
N SER A 194 9.68 -7.73 -21.36
CA SER A 194 9.80 -8.99 -20.60
C SER A 194 8.73 -10.02 -20.90
N GLY A 195 7.71 -9.69 -21.69
CA GLY A 195 6.52 -10.51 -21.94
C GLY A 195 5.42 -10.36 -20.89
N LYS A 196 5.68 -9.66 -19.77
CA LYS A 196 4.68 -9.40 -18.74
C LYS A 196 3.64 -8.43 -19.26
N SER A 197 2.35 -8.80 -19.13
CA SER A 197 1.22 -7.97 -19.56
C SER A 197 0.41 -7.53 -18.35
N TYR A 198 -0.14 -6.34 -18.41
CA TYR A 198 -1.05 -5.78 -17.41
C TYR A 198 -2.02 -4.81 -18.08
N GLU A 199 -3.08 -4.47 -17.39
CA GLU A 199 -4.10 -3.57 -17.89
C GLU A 199 -3.92 -2.19 -17.28
N THR A 200 -4.13 -1.16 -18.10
CA THR A 200 -4.08 0.25 -17.74
C THR A 200 -5.39 0.92 -18.07
N VAL A 201 -5.70 1.99 -17.37
CA VAL A 201 -6.73 2.96 -17.73
C VAL A 201 -6.04 4.11 -18.44
N ASP A 202 -6.60 4.49 -19.60
CA ASP A 202 -6.16 5.62 -20.43
C ASP A 202 -7.42 6.41 -20.79
N LEU A 203 -7.59 7.56 -20.17
CA LEU A 203 -8.82 8.37 -20.24
C LEU A 203 -8.78 9.33 -21.42
N GLY A 204 -7.66 9.50 -22.08
CA GLY A 204 -7.48 10.40 -23.21
C GLY A 204 -6.15 11.12 -23.20
N GLN A 205 -6.03 12.15 -24.00
CA GLN A 205 -4.77 12.88 -24.13
C GLN A 205 -4.55 13.84 -22.96
N THR A 206 -3.39 13.71 -22.32
CA THR A 206 -2.91 14.58 -21.26
C THR A 206 -1.52 15.14 -21.60
N VAL A 207 -1.06 16.14 -20.85
CA VAL A 207 0.31 16.65 -21.03
C VAL A 207 1.37 15.62 -20.65
N GLU A 208 1.04 14.72 -19.76
CA GLU A 208 1.88 13.63 -19.28
C GLU A 208 2.07 12.50 -20.29
N ASP A 209 1.31 12.51 -21.39
CA ASP A 209 1.46 11.56 -22.51
C ASP A 209 2.66 11.82 -23.39
N ASN A 210 3.32 12.96 -23.17
CA ASN A 210 4.50 13.34 -23.92
C ASN A 210 5.62 13.75 -22.96
N PHE A 211 6.58 12.85 -22.74
CA PHE A 211 7.76 13.13 -21.92
C PHE A 211 9.00 12.38 -22.40
N GLY A 212 10.14 12.82 -21.90
CA GLY A 212 11.44 12.18 -22.11
C GLY A 212 12.09 12.54 -23.46
N PRO A 213 13.15 11.81 -23.86
CA PRO A 213 13.67 10.61 -23.20
C PRO A 213 14.36 10.89 -21.86
N VAL A 214 14.17 9.99 -20.89
CA VAL A 214 14.83 10.02 -19.57
C VAL A 214 15.63 8.74 -19.40
N THR A 215 16.93 8.84 -19.20
CA THR A 215 17.79 7.70 -18.85
C THR A 215 17.78 7.51 -17.33
N ILE A 216 17.47 6.29 -16.88
CA ILE A 216 17.37 5.97 -15.47
C ILE A 216 18.77 5.77 -14.89
N PRO A 217 19.18 6.56 -13.88
CA PRO A 217 20.50 6.43 -13.27
C PRO A 217 20.68 5.09 -12.55
N ALA A 218 21.95 4.70 -12.32
CA ALA A 218 22.26 3.57 -11.45
C ALA A 218 21.59 3.72 -10.08
N GLY A 219 21.04 2.63 -9.55
CA GLY A 219 20.36 2.64 -8.26
C GLY A 219 18.98 3.32 -8.26
N HIS A 220 18.39 3.64 -9.41
CA HIS A 220 17.06 4.24 -9.50
C HIS A 220 16.12 3.35 -10.34
N VAL A 221 14.83 3.58 -10.18
CA VAL A 221 13.76 2.94 -10.95
C VAL A 221 12.75 3.98 -11.43
N TRP A 222 12.05 3.68 -12.52
CA TRP A 222 10.94 4.47 -13.03
C TRP A 222 9.64 3.78 -12.70
N LEU A 223 8.74 4.51 -12.04
CA LEU A 223 7.50 4.00 -11.50
C LEU A 223 6.31 4.73 -12.15
N MET A 224 5.28 3.99 -12.55
CA MET A 224 4.05 4.57 -13.10
C MET A 224 2.82 3.92 -12.47
N GLY A 225 1.73 4.67 -12.42
CA GLY A 225 0.41 4.11 -12.08
C GLY A 225 -0.20 3.35 -13.26
N ASP A 226 -1.08 2.40 -12.96
CA ASP A 226 -1.84 1.70 -13.99
C ASP A 226 -3.00 2.57 -14.52
N ASN A 227 -3.53 3.49 -13.71
CA ASN A 227 -4.38 4.58 -14.17
C ASN A 227 -3.49 5.73 -14.67
N ARG A 228 -3.27 5.77 -15.97
CA ARG A 228 -2.27 6.64 -16.61
C ARG A 228 -2.54 8.12 -16.41
N ASP A 229 -3.81 8.51 -16.40
CA ASP A 229 -4.21 9.91 -16.38
C ASP A 229 -4.60 10.39 -14.97
N ASP A 230 -4.64 9.46 -14.01
CA ASP A 230 -4.91 9.74 -12.60
C ASP A 230 -3.84 9.09 -11.70
N SER A 231 -2.57 9.43 -11.95
CA SER A 231 -1.47 8.88 -11.17
C SER A 231 -0.36 9.91 -10.95
N ALA A 232 -0.18 10.30 -9.71
CA ALA A 232 1.00 11.03 -9.25
C ALA A 232 2.20 10.07 -9.19
N ASP A 233 2.97 9.97 -10.29
CA ASP A 233 4.07 9.02 -10.46
C ASP A 233 5.36 9.67 -10.97
N SER A 234 6.29 8.90 -11.54
CA SER A 234 7.58 9.43 -12.01
C SER A 234 7.48 10.47 -13.13
N ARG A 235 6.34 10.61 -13.79
CA ARG A 235 6.09 11.63 -14.81
C ARG A 235 5.80 13.01 -14.21
N ILE A 236 5.36 13.03 -12.95
CA ILE A 236 4.85 14.20 -12.26
C ILE A 236 5.89 14.72 -11.27
N GLU A 237 6.09 16.03 -11.23
CA GLU A 237 7.01 16.68 -10.31
C GLU A 237 6.57 16.52 -8.84
N VAL A 238 7.55 16.54 -7.93
CA VAL A 238 7.31 16.37 -6.48
C VAL A 238 6.36 17.42 -5.92
N TRP A 239 6.47 18.68 -6.36
CA TRP A 239 5.58 19.76 -5.90
C TRP A 239 4.12 19.60 -6.33
N ARG A 240 3.84 18.79 -7.37
CA ARG A 240 2.50 18.36 -7.80
C ARG A 240 2.06 17.05 -7.14
N GLY A 241 2.82 16.54 -6.17
CA GLY A 241 2.55 15.28 -5.47
C GLY A 241 3.09 14.03 -6.18
N GLY A 242 3.83 14.18 -7.28
CA GLY A 242 4.43 13.07 -8.01
C GLY A 242 5.75 12.58 -7.39
N LEU A 243 6.43 11.70 -8.11
CA LEU A 243 7.72 11.13 -7.69
C LEU A 243 8.92 11.94 -8.19
N GLY A 244 8.74 12.88 -9.13
CA GLY A 244 9.78 13.79 -9.61
C GLY A 244 10.83 13.14 -10.50
N GLY A 245 10.51 12.09 -11.23
CA GLY A 245 11.44 11.37 -12.10
C GLY A 245 11.86 10.00 -11.56
N PRO A 246 13.09 9.54 -11.88
CA PRO A 246 13.62 8.28 -11.36
C PRO A 246 13.76 8.30 -9.84
N VAL A 247 13.27 7.26 -9.17
CA VAL A 247 13.26 7.15 -7.71
C VAL A 247 14.39 6.25 -7.23
N PRO A 248 15.14 6.62 -6.17
CA PRO A 248 16.11 5.72 -5.56
C PRO A 248 15.44 4.40 -5.15
N TRP A 249 16.04 3.28 -5.51
CA TRP A 249 15.46 1.96 -5.21
C TRP A 249 15.38 1.65 -3.71
N GLU A 250 16.15 2.35 -2.90
CA GLU A 250 16.08 2.31 -1.44
C GLU A 250 14.72 2.77 -0.89
N ASN A 251 14.02 3.58 -1.66
CA ASN A 251 12.69 4.08 -1.32
C ASN A 251 11.58 3.04 -1.55
N ILE A 252 11.89 1.86 -2.13
CA ILE A 252 10.92 0.78 -2.31
C ILE A 252 10.74 0.05 -0.97
N GLY A 253 9.53 0.09 -0.43
CA GLY A 253 9.17 -0.55 0.83
C GLY A 253 8.90 -2.05 0.74
N GLY A 254 8.53 -2.56 -0.46
CA GLY A 254 8.24 -3.97 -0.68
C GLY A 254 7.42 -4.22 -1.95
N ARG A 255 7.14 -5.50 -2.22
CA ARG A 255 6.34 -5.97 -3.35
C ARG A 255 4.92 -6.31 -2.91
N ALA A 256 3.93 -5.84 -3.66
CA ALA A 256 2.55 -6.26 -3.51
C ALA A 256 2.38 -7.70 -4.02
N GLU A 257 1.78 -8.57 -3.20
CA GLU A 257 1.67 -9.99 -3.51
C GLU A 257 0.26 -10.40 -3.94
N PHE A 258 -0.73 -10.10 -3.12
CA PHE A 258 -2.13 -10.43 -3.39
C PHE A 258 -3.08 -9.56 -2.55
N ILE A 259 -4.33 -9.48 -2.99
CA ILE A 259 -5.41 -8.81 -2.27
C ILE A 259 -5.95 -9.78 -1.22
N THR A 260 -5.97 -9.37 0.05
CA THR A 260 -6.55 -10.17 1.14
C THR A 260 -8.08 -10.08 1.13
N PHE A 261 -8.60 -8.86 1.05
CA PHE A 261 -10.02 -8.56 0.91
C PHE A 261 -10.21 -7.13 0.39
N SER A 262 -11.43 -6.81 0.00
CA SER A 262 -11.82 -5.49 -0.51
C SER A 262 -13.14 -5.08 0.10
N LEU A 263 -13.25 -3.82 0.51
CA LEU A 263 -14.46 -3.24 1.10
C LEU A 263 -14.98 -2.11 0.22
N ASP A 264 -16.30 -1.99 0.13
CA ASP A 264 -16.99 -0.97 -0.65
C ASP A 264 -17.20 0.36 0.12
N GLY A 265 -16.81 0.41 1.40
CA GLY A 265 -16.96 1.59 2.26
C GLY A 265 -18.31 1.72 2.95
N SER A 266 -19.21 0.75 2.79
CA SER A 266 -20.53 0.76 3.46
C SER A 266 -20.49 0.22 4.90
N THR A 267 -19.31 -0.14 5.40
CA THR A 267 -19.14 -0.71 6.75
C THR A 267 -19.53 0.31 7.83
N ASP A 268 -20.47 -0.06 8.67
CA ASP A 268 -20.83 0.68 9.89
C ASP A 268 -20.30 -0.08 11.11
N TRP A 269 -19.46 0.58 11.91
CA TRP A 269 -18.87 -0.01 13.12
C TRP A 269 -19.90 -0.45 14.16
N TRP A 270 -21.04 0.23 14.23
CA TRP A 270 -22.12 -0.05 15.17
C TRP A 270 -23.10 -1.11 14.68
N ASN A 271 -23.01 -1.50 13.39
CA ASN A 271 -23.88 -2.52 12.81
C ASN A 271 -23.05 -3.67 12.22
N PRO A 272 -22.81 -4.76 12.99
CA PRO A 272 -22.00 -5.89 12.53
C PRO A 272 -22.52 -6.60 11.27
N ALA A 273 -23.82 -6.49 10.95
CA ALA A 273 -24.36 -7.06 9.72
C ALA A 273 -23.74 -6.43 8.46
N THR A 274 -23.38 -5.14 8.52
CA THR A 274 -22.72 -4.44 7.40
C THR A 274 -21.29 -4.88 7.17
N TRP A 275 -20.64 -5.50 8.14
CA TRP A 275 -19.26 -5.94 8.00
C TRP A 275 -19.12 -7.02 6.93
N PHE A 276 -20.11 -7.90 6.82
CA PHE A 276 -20.09 -8.96 5.81
C PHE A 276 -20.63 -8.50 4.46
N SER A 277 -21.63 -7.62 4.42
CA SER A 277 -22.20 -7.11 3.18
C SER A 277 -21.29 -6.12 2.45
N ALA A 278 -20.37 -5.46 3.16
CA ALA A 278 -19.40 -4.52 2.58
C ALA A 278 -18.26 -5.19 1.81
N PHE A 279 -18.11 -6.52 1.87
CA PHE A 279 -17.07 -7.21 1.10
C PHE A 279 -17.39 -7.21 -0.40
N ARG A 280 -16.44 -6.77 -1.21
CA ARG A 280 -16.52 -6.94 -2.67
C ARG A 280 -16.17 -8.36 -3.07
N PRO A 281 -17.10 -9.12 -3.68
CA PRO A 281 -16.85 -10.52 -4.06
C PRO A 281 -15.79 -10.61 -5.16
N GLY A 282 -15.06 -11.74 -5.18
CA GLY A 282 -14.11 -12.07 -6.24
C GLY A 282 -12.77 -11.34 -6.18
N ARG A 283 -12.54 -10.45 -5.21
CA ARG A 283 -11.25 -9.74 -5.11
C ARG A 283 -10.27 -10.41 -4.13
N ALA A 284 -10.77 -11.10 -3.13
CA ALA A 284 -9.91 -11.82 -2.19
C ALA A 284 -9.10 -12.92 -2.89
N GLY A 285 -7.80 -13.00 -2.59
CA GLY A 285 -6.88 -13.97 -3.18
C GLY A 285 -6.36 -13.60 -4.57
N MET A 286 -6.79 -12.48 -5.17
CA MET A 286 -6.25 -12.04 -6.47
C MET A 286 -4.74 -11.77 -6.36
N SER A 287 -3.97 -12.50 -7.17
CA SER A 287 -2.51 -12.33 -7.25
C SER A 287 -2.15 -11.03 -7.97
N LEU A 288 -1.20 -10.29 -7.42
CA LEU A 288 -0.63 -9.07 -8.01
C LEU A 288 0.72 -9.33 -8.69
N ARG A 289 1.16 -10.60 -8.71
CA ARG A 289 2.46 -11.00 -9.29
C ARG A 289 2.39 -11.24 -10.79
N ASN A 290 1.23 -11.63 -11.29
CA ASN A 290 1.04 -12.09 -12.67
C ASN A 290 0.35 -11.05 -13.57
N GLY A 291 -0.09 -9.93 -13.02
CA GLY A 291 -0.77 -8.86 -13.75
C GLY A 291 0.07 -7.61 -13.89
#